data_a45c4697bd6aa2542fba38fb158e96cf
#
_entry.id   a45c4697bd6aa2542fba38fb158e96cf
#
_cell.length_a   1.000
_cell.length_b   1.000
_cell.length_c   1.000
_cell.angle_alpha   90.00
_cell.angle_beta   90.00
_cell.angle_gamma   90.00
#
_symmetry.space_group_name_H-M   'P 1'
#
loop_
_entity.id
_entity.type
_entity.pdbx_description
1 polymer ?
#
loop_
_entity_poly.entity_id
_entity_poly.type
_entity_poly.pdbx_seq_one_letter_code
_entity_poly.pdbx_strand_id
1 'polypeptide(L)'
;VSANTGSRMARSRKKDNISSAPLGYEAQLWQMADALRGSMDAAEYKHVTLGLLFLKYISDAFEEKHAALLAEKAQGADSEDPDEYRAHSIFWVPPEARWPHIKAQARQATIGQLVDDAMAGIERDNPALKGVLPKDYARPALDKQRLGQLIDMISNIKVGDEASRAK
;
A
#
# COMPACT_ATOMS: atom_id res chain seq x y z
N VAL A 1 65.42 -12.58 -15.96
CA VAL A 1 64.64 -11.40 -15.56
C VAL A 1 63.17 -11.74 -15.72
N SER A 2 62.57 -12.20 -14.65
CA SER A 2 61.16 -12.52 -14.65
C SER A 2 60.35 -11.25 -14.47
N ALA A 3 59.65 -10.85 -15.47
CA ALA A 3 58.62 -9.83 -15.36
C ALA A 3 57.40 -10.47 -14.71
N ASN A 4 57.23 -10.20 -13.46
CA ASN A 4 56.01 -10.57 -12.77
C ASN A 4 54.93 -9.57 -13.15
N THR A 5 54.18 -9.88 -14.17
CA THR A 5 52.94 -9.21 -14.45
C THR A 5 51.90 -9.79 -13.50
N GLY A 6 51.81 -9.20 -12.34
CA GLY A 6 50.70 -9.44 -11.45
C GLY A 6 49.40 -9.08 -12.16
N SER A 7 48.75 -10.08 -12.69
CA SER A 7 47.40 -9.98 -13.14
C SER A 7 46.55 -9.64 -11.91
N ARG A 8 46.29 -8.39 -11.70
CA ARG A 8 45.20 -7.97 -10.86
C ARG A 8 43.92 -8.41 -11.56
N MET A 9 43.48 -9.59 -11.25
CA MET A 9 42.09 -9.91 -11.46
C MET A 9 41.27 -8.88 -10.68
N ALA A 10 40.69 -7.95 -11.40
CA ALA A 10 39.63 -7.17 -10.87
C ALA A 10 38.63 -8.19 -10.29
N ARG A 11 38.58 -8.30 -8.99
CA ARG A 11 37.46 -8.93 -8.34
C ARG A 11 36.27 -8.12 -8.78
N SER A 12 35.59 -8.61 -9.79
CA SER A 12 34.20 -8.28 -10.02
C SER A 12 33.54 -8.51 -8.67
N ARG A 13 33.28 -7.43 -7.95
CA ARG A 13 32.28 -7.48 -6.91
C ARG A 13 31.04 -7.94 -7.65
N LYS A 14 30.75 -9.24 -7.60
CA LYS A 14 29.39 -9.65 -7.63
C LYS A 14 28.73 -8.72 -6.62
N LYS A 15 28.01 -7.75 -7.09
CA LYS A 15 26.96 -7.15 -6.29
C LYS A 15 26.15 -8.34 -5.93
N ASP A 16 26.33 -8.80 -4.69
CA ASP A 16 25.45 -9.78 -4.14
C ASP A 16 24.08 -9.22 -4.43
N ASN A 17 23.46 -9.84 -5.38
CA ASN A 17 22.09 -9.56 -5.70
C ASN A 17 21.33 -10.11 -4.51
N ILE A 18 21.41 -9.33 -3.41
CA ILE A 18 20.70 -9.60 -2.20
C ILE A 18 19.25 -9.66 -2.63
N SER A 19 18.85 -10.88 -2.87
CA SER A 19 17.56 -11.37 -3.28
C SER A 19 16.55 -10.28 -3.56
N SER A 20 16.40 -9.97 -4.81
CA SER A 20 15.42 -9.00 -5.32
C SER A 20 13.97 -9.36 -5.01
N ALA A 21 13.70 -10.54 -4.50
CA ALA A 21 12.33 -10.99 -4.25
C ALA A 21 11.58 -10.24 -3.15
N PRO A 22 12.21 -9.84 -1.99
CA PRO A 22 11.54 -8.95 -1.04
C PRO A 22 11.68 -7.46 -1.39
N LEU A 23 12.49 -7.12 -2.37
CA LEU A 23 12.82 -5.73 -2.71
C LEU A 23 12.03 -5.19 -3.91
N GLY A 24 11.12 -5.98 -4.48
CA GLY A 24 10.31 -5.56 -5.62
C GLY A 24 9.47 -4.32 -5.30
N TYR A 25 8.95 -4.22 -4.10
CA TYR A 25 8.17 -3.06 -3.68
C TYR A 25 9.05 -1.85 -3.30
N GLU A 26 10.28 -2.06 -2.83
CA GLU A 26 11.22 -0.95 -2.58
C GLU A 26 11.56 -0.18 -3.85
N ALA A 27 11.83 -0.89 -4.94
CA ALA A 27 12.07 -0.26 -6.24
C ALA A 27 10.86 0.57 -6.68
N GLN A 28 9.66 0.05 -6.47
CA GLN A 28 8.42 0.76 -6.76
C GLN A 28 8.23 1.98 -5.87
N LEU A 29 8.55 1.88 -4.58
CA LEU A 29 8.53 3.02 -3.66
C LEU A 29 9.50 4.12 -4.09
N TRP A 30 10.70 3.75 -4.54
CA TRP A 30 11.68 4.72 -5.07
C TRP A 30 11.17 5.40 -6.34
N GLN A 31 10.53 4.67 -7.23
CA GLN A 31 9.90 5.24 -8.42
C GLN A 31 8.79 6.22 -8.06
N MET A 32 7.99 5.89 -7.05
CA MET A 32 6.95 6.79 -6.53
C MET A 32 7.56 8.04 -5.92
N ALA A 33 8.65 7.91 -5.18
CA ALA A 33 9.39 9.03 -4.62
C ALA A 33 9.89 9.96 -5.73
N ASP A 34 10.45 9.40 -6.78
CA ASP A 34 10.95 10.16 -7.92
C ASP A 34 9.83 10.85 -8.68
N ALA A 35 8.70 10.20 -8.86
CA ALA A 35 7.53 10.77 -9.53
C ALA A 35 6.94 11.97 -8.76
N LEU A 36 7.03 11.96 -7.44
CA LEU A 36 6.52 13.03 -6.57
C LEU A 36 7.55 14.11 -6.26
N ARG A 37 8.80 13.88 -6.62
CA ARG A 37 9.97 14.71 -6.28
C ARG A 37 9.87 16.07 -6.94
N GLY A 38 9.16 16.75 -7.27
CA GLY A 38 9.10 18.12 -7.81
C GLY A 38 7.84 18.85 -7.38
N SER A 39 6.92 18.16 -6.71
CA SER A 39 5.61 18.72 -6.36
C SER A 39 5.33 18.75 -4.86
N MET A 40 6.15 18.05 -4.08
CA MET A 40 6.02 18.00 -2.63
C MET A 40 7.40 18.03 -1.97
N ASP A 41 7.48 18.57 -0.75
CA ASP A 41 8.67 18.34 0.06
C ASP A 41 8.72 16.87 0.54
N ALA A 42 9.92 16.43 0.97
CA ALA A 42 10.15 15.03 1.30
C ALA A 42 9.32 14.54 2.50
N ALA A 43 9.03 15.40 3.46
CA ALA A 43 8.23 15.03 4.63
C ALA A 43 6.76 14.85 4.25
N GLU A 44 6.24 15.74 3.42
CA GLU A 44 4.86 15.70 2.95
C GLU A 44 4.60 14.46 2.09
N TYR A 45 5.50 14.17 1.17
CA TYR A 45 5.40 12.99 0.32
C TYR A 45 5.43 11.68 1.11
N LYS A 46 6.28 11.58 2.14
CA LYS A 46 6.32 10.41 3.03
C LYS A 46 4.99 10.22 3.75
N HIS A 47 4.42 11.27 4.24
CA HIS A 47 3.16 11.23 4.97
C HIS A 47 2.01 10.74 4.08
N VAL A 48 1.91 11.29 2.87
CA VAL A 48 0.92 10.89 1.87
C VAL A 48 1.10 9.41 1.50
N THR A 49 2.32 9.00 1.18
CA THR A 49 2.63 7.63 0.75
C THR A 49 2.37 6.62 1.85
N LEU A 50 2.82 6.89 3.07
CA LEU A 50 2.62 5.97 4.20
C LEU A 50 1.14 5.80 4.55
N GLY A 51 0.36 6.87 4.49
CA GLY A 51 -1.07 6.80 4.70
C GLY A 51 -1.77 5.91 3.67
N LEU A 52 -1.43 6.07 2.39
CA LEU A 52 -1.98 5.24 1.31
C LEU A 52 -1.53 3.78 1.41
N LEU A 53 -0.28 3.52 1.76
CA LEU A 53 0.22 2.16 1.98
C LEU A 53 -0.51 1.47 3.13
N PHE A 54 -0.77 2.21 4.21
CA PHE A 54 -1.52 1.69 5.34
C PHE A 54 -2.97 1.37 4.96
N LEU A 55 -3.60 2.26 4.19
CA LEU A 55 -4.94 2.01 3.64
C LEU A 55 -4.97 0.78 2.75
N LYS A 56 -3.99 0.64 1.87
CA LYS A 56 -3.84 -0.54 1.00
C LYS A 56 -3.68 -1.82 1.81
N TYR A 57 -2.84 -1.80 2.84
CA TYR A 57 -2.63 -2.94 3.73
C TYR A 57 -3.93 -3.36 4.44
N ILE A 58 -4.63 -2.41 5.00
CA ILE A 58 -5.92 -2.67 5.69
C ILE A 58 -6.92 -3.28 4.70
N SER A 59 -7.03 -2.69 3.51
CA SER A 59 -7.96 -3.16 2.48
C SER A 59 -7.58 -4.54 1.94
N ASP A 60 -6.30 -4.81 1.71
CA ASP A 60 -5.86 -6.12 1.22
C ASP A 60 -6.12 -7.24 2.23
N ALA A 61 -5.88 -7.00 3.51
CA ALA A 61 -6.20 -7.96 4.56
C ALA A 61 -7.71 -8.22 4.65
N PHE A 62 -8.50 -7.17 4.51
CA PHE A 62 -9.96 -7.29 4.45
C PHE A 62 -10.41 -8.11 3.24
N GLU A 63 -9.92 -7.80 2.05
CA GLU A 63 -10.30 -8.46 0.80
C GLU A 63 -9.96 -9.96 0.82
N GLU A 64 -8.84 -10.34 1.38
CA GLU A 64 -8.46 -11.75 1.54
C GLU A 64 -9.46 -12.49 2.43
N LYS A 65 -9.83 -11.92 3.56
CA LYS A 65 -10.84 -12.52 4.44
C LYS A 65 -12.23 -12.52 3.81
N HIS A 66 -12.59 -11.45 3.11
CA HIS A 66 -13.84 -11.34 2.39
C HIS A 66 -14.00 -12.46 1.34
N ALA A 67 -12.96 -12.72 0.56
CA ALA A 67 -12.95 -13.80 -0.41
C ALA A 67 -13.09 -15.18 0.26
N ALA A 68 -12.41 -15.39 1.38
CA ALA A 68 -12.53 -16.64 2.14
C ALA A 68 -13.96 -16.85 2.69
N LEU A 69 -14.58 -15.79 3.20
CA LEU A 69 -15.97 -15.86 3.69
C LEU A 69 -16.98 -16.11 2.58
N LEU A 70 -16.77 -15.51 1.41
CA LEU A 70 -17.60 -15.79 0.24
C LEU A 70 -17.52 -17.27 -0.18
N ALA A 71 -16.34 -17.87 -0.11
CA ALA A 71 -16.15 -19.28 -0.41
C ALA A 71 -16.85 -20.19 0.60
N GLU A 72 -17.06 -19.73 1.83
CA GLU A 72 -17.72 -20.45 2.92
C GLU A 72 -19.21 -20.09 3.09
N LYS A 73 -19.77 -19.33 2.19
CA LYS A 73 -21.15 -18.84 2.27
C LYS A 73 -22.17 -19.98 2.45
N ALA A 74 -21.96 -21.11 1.76
CA ALA A 74 -22.83 -22.27 1.86
C ALA A 74 -22.82 -22.91 3.26
N GLN A 75 -21.82 -22.62 4.08
CA GLN A 75 -21.68 -23.10 5.47
C GLN A 75 -22.15 -22.07 6.50
N GLY A 76 -22.80 -20.98 6.04
CA GLY A 76 -23.37 -19.96 6.91
C GLY A 76 -22.47 -18.76 7.18
N ALA A 77 -21.31 -18.66 6.54
CA ALA A 77 -20.44 -17.50 6.68
C ALA A 77 -21.05 -16.26 6.02
N ASP A 78 -20.94 -15.11 6.68
CA ASP A 78 -21.42 -13.82 6.21
C ASP A 78 -20.25 -12.87 5.98
N SER A 79 -19.93 -12.59 4.71
CA SER A 79 -18.85 -11.70 4.31
C SER A 79 -19.12 -10.22 4.66
N GLU A 80 -20.33 -9.87 5.03
CA GLU A 80 -20.71 -8.51 5.42
C GLU A 80 -20.93 -8.34 6.92
N ASP A 81 -20.60 -9.36 7.71
CA ASP A 81 -20.66 -9.28 9.17
C ASP A 81 -19.30 -8.80 9.71
N PRO A 82 -19.21 -7.59 10.31
CA PRO A 82 -17.97 -7.09 10.89
C PRO A 82 -17.34 -8.00 11.96
N ASP A 83 -18.13 -8.76 12.68
CA ASP A 83 -17.64 -9.65 13.73
C ASP A 83 -16.79 -10.79 13.18
N GLU A 84 -17.06 -11.24 11.96
CA GLU A 84 -16.23 -12.23 11.25
C GLU A 84 -14.78 -11.76 11.04
N TYR A 85 -14.59 -10.46 10.90
CA TYR A 85 -13.27 -9.85 10.72
C TYR A 85 -12.60 -9.58 12.07
N ARG A 86 -13.35 -9.05 13.03
CA ARG A 86 -12.84 -8.75 14.37
C ARG A 86 -12.35 -9.98 15.10
N ALA A 87 -13.02 -11.11 14.93
CA ALA A 87 -12.60 -12.39 15.50
C ALA A 87 -11.19 -12.83 15.06
N HIS A 88 -10.72 -12.36 13.90
CA HIS A 88 -9.41 -12.66 13.35
C HIS A 88 -8.45 -11.45 13.38
N SER A 89 -8.75 -10.43 14.15
CA SER A 89 -7.95 -9.20 14.25
C SER A 89 -7.77 -8.49 12.91
N ILE A 90 -8.78 -8.55 12.04
CA ILE A 90 -8.84 -7.85 10.77
C ILE A 90 -9.77 -6.66 10.92
N PHE A 91 -9.32 -5.48 10.47
CA PHE A 91 -10.16 -4.30 10.49
C PHE A 91 -11.28 -4.41 9.47
N TRP A 92 -12.47 -4.03 9.88
CA TRP A 92 -13.60 -3.91 8.97
C TRP A 92 -13.39 -2.74 8.01
N VAL A 93 -13.61 -2.95 6.72
CA VAL A 93 -13.50 -1.89 5.72
C VAL A 93 -14.87 -1.71 5.06
N PRO A 94 -15.54 -0.57 5.28
CA PRO A 94 -16.79 -0.30 4.60
C PRO A 94 -16.60 -0.23 3.08
N PRO A 95 -17.63 -0.51 2.27
CA PRO A 95 -17.51 -0.61 0.81
C PRO A 95 -16.84 0.58 0.14
N GLU A 96 -17.13 1.79 0.61
CA GLU A 96 -16.56 3.04 0.08
C GLU A 96 -15.07 3.21 0.38
N ALA A 97 -14.53 2.47 1.32
CA ALA A 97 -13.13 2.54 1.74
C ALA A 97 -12.27 1.41 1.17
N ARG A 98 -12.87 0.46 0.47
CA ARG A 98 -12.15 -0.68 -0.11
C ARG A 98 -11.28 -0.21 -1.29
N TRP A 99 -10.06 -0.74 -1.36
CA TRP A 99 -9.09 -0.28 -2.35
C TRP A 99 -9.55 -0.37 -3.80
N PRO A 100 -10.24 -1.42 -4.26
CA PRO A 100 -10.76 -1.47 -5.62
C PRO A 100 -11.68 -0.29 -5.97
N HIS A 101 -12.49 0.17 -5.01
CA HIS A 101 -13.34 1.33 -5.18
C HIS A 101 -12.52 2.62 -5.34
N ILE A 102 -11.49 2.79 -4.52
CA ILE A 102 -10.59 3.95 -4.58
C ILE A 102 -9.81 3.95 -5.88
N LYS A 103 -9.26 2.81 -6.27
CA LYS A 103 -8.51 2.63 -7.51
C LYS A 103 -9.35 3.00 -8.74
N ALA A 104 -10.60 2.57 -8.77
CA ALA A 104 -11.50 2.85 -9.89
C ALA A 104 -11.74 4.34 -10.09
N GLN A 105 -11.57 5.16 -9.05
CA GLN A 105 -11.79 6.59 -9.07
C GLN A 105 -10.51 7.42 -8.96
N ALA A 106 -9.35 6.81 -9.13
CA ALA A 106 -8.05 7.45 -8.96
C ALA A 106 -7.85 8.66 -9.87
N ARG A 107 -8.51 8.71 -11.02
CA ARG A 107 -8.39 9.79 -12.00
C ARG A 107 -9.42 10.91 -11.83
N GLN A 108 -10.32 10.78 -10.86
CA GLN A 108 -11.32 11.79 -10.58
C GLN A 108 -10.70 12.98 -9.82
N ALA A 109 -11.17 14.19 -10.11
CA ALA A 109 -10.73 15.38 -9.38
C ALA A 109 -11.06 15.31 -7.87
N THR A 110 -12.05 14.50 -7.50
CA THR A 110 -12.52 14.29 -6.14
C THR A 110 -11.78 13.21 -5.38
N ILE A 111 -10.70 12.66 -5.96
CA ILE A 111 -9.98 11.52 -5.35
C ILE A 111 -9.45 11.83 -3.94
N GLY A 112 -9.02 13.07 -3.69
CA GLY A 112 -8.55 13.48 -2.37
C GLY A 112 -9.65 13.38 -1.30
N GLN A 113 -10.84 13.87 -1.61
CA GLN A 113 -11.99 13.76 -0.72
C GLN A 113 -12.41 12.30 -0.53
N LEU A 114 -12.34 11.52 -1.58
CA LEU A 114 -12.67 10.10 -1.52
C LEU A 114 -11.74 9.34 -0.57
N VAL A 115 -10.45 9.63 -0.61
CA VAL A 115 -9.47 9.05 0.32
C VAL A 115 -9.74 9.50 1.75
N ASP A 116 -10.00 10.78 1.97
CA ASP A 116 -10.33 11.31 3.30
C ASP A 116 -11.59 10.65 3.87
N ASP A 117 -12.61 10.47 3.06
CA ASP A 117 -13.86 9.80 3.46
C ASP A 117 -13.62 8.32 3.76
N ALA A 118 -12.74 7.66 3.01
CA ALA A 118 -12.35 6.29 3.26
C ALA A 118 -11.64 6.13 4.62
N MET A 119 -10.68 7.01 4.91
CA MET A 119 -9.99 7.03 6.19
C MET A 119 -10.96 7.26 7.36
N ALA A 120 -11.86 8.23 7.20
CA ALA A 120 -12.88 8.53 8.21
C ALA A 120 -13.83 7.34 8.43
N GLY A 121 -14.23 6.67 7.37
CA GLY A 121 -15.09 5.48 7.44
C GLY A 121 -14.45 4.31 8.17
N ILE A 122 -13.19 4.06 7.92
CA ILE A 122 -12.43 3.01 8.62
C ILE A 122 -12.29 3.34 10.10
N GLU A 123 -11.97 4.57 10.46
CA GLU A 123 -11.87 4.98 11.86
C GLU A 123 -13.23 4.91 12.58
N ARG A 124 -14.30 5.31 11.91
CA ARG A 124 -15.65 5.23 12.46
C ARG A 124 -16.02 3.80 12.85
N ASP A 125 -15.71 2.84 12.01
CA ASP A 125 -16.07 1.45 12.18
C ASP A 125 -15.04 0.65 12.99
N ASN A 126 -13.86 1.24 13.26
CA ASN A 126 -12.78 0.62 14.01
C ASN A 126 -12.25 1.61 15.08
N PRO A 127 -12.87 1.67 16.26
CA PRO A 127 -12.50 2.64 17.29
C PRO A 127 -11.02 2.61 17.69
N ALA A 128 -10.36 1.47 17.58
CA ALA A 128 -8.92 1.35 17.85
C ALA A 128 -8.05 2.20 16.93
N LEU A 129 -8.55 2.57 15.74
CA LEU A 129 -7.85 3.40 14.75
C LEU A 129 -8.22 4.88 14.83
N LYS A 130 -9.08 5.27 15.78
CA LYS A 130 -9.53 6.65 15.88
C LYS A 130 -8.36 7.62 16.04
N GLY A 131 -8.28 8.60 15.14
CA GLY A 131 -7.23 9.61 15.13
C GLY A 131 -5.88 9.16 14.59
N VAL A 132 -5.77 7.92 14.12
CA VAL A 132 -4.51 7.34 13.62
C VAL A 132 -4.32 7.61 12.12
N LEU A 133 -5.40 7.56 11.34
CA LEU A 133 -5.31 7.67 9.90
C LEU A 133 -5.25 9.13 9.43
N PRO A 134 -4.36 9.48 8.49
CA PRO A 134 -4.31 10.84 7.95
C PRO A 134 -5.55 11.17 7.11
N LYS A 135 -6.00 12.42 7.15
CA LYS A 135 -7.20 12.88 6.47
C LYS A 135 -7.02 14.26 5.85
N ASP A 136 -5.96 14.46 5.10
CA ASP A 136 -5.65 15.74 4.47
C ASP A 136 -5.35 15.63 2.98
N TYR A 137 -5.88 14.58 2.35
CA TYR A 137 -5.70 14.32 0.92
C TYR A 137 -6.52 15.26 0.04
N ALA A 138 -7.59 15.85 0.57
CA ALA A 138 -8.44 16.79 -0.17
C ALA A 138 -7.87 18.22 -0.23
N ARG A 139 -6.78 18.50 0.51
CA ARG A 139 -6.22 19.86 0.55
C ARG A 139 -5.84 20.35 -0.86
N PRO A 140 -6.07 21.64 -1.19
CA PRO A 140 -5.79 22.16 -2.53
C PRO A 140 -4.32 22.08 -2.93
N ALA A 141 -3.39 22.13 -1.96
CA ALA A 141 -1.97 22.05 -2.22
C ALA A 141 -1.51 20.67 -2.72
N LEU A 142 -2.31 19.63 -2.50
CA LEU A 142 -2.01 18.29 -2.99
C LEU A 142 -2.57 18.13 -4.40
N ASP A 143 -1.69 17.92 -5.37
CA ASP A 143 -2.05 17.68 -6.77
C ASP A 143 -2.82 16.36 -6.90
N LYS A 144 -4.07 16.43 -7.37
CA LYS A 144 -4.95 15.27 -7.46
C LYS A 144 -4.55 14.31 -8.57
N GLN A 145 -3.96 14.79 -9.64
CA GLN A 145 -3.44 13.96 -10.72
C GLN A 145 -2.28 13.10 -10.21
N ARG A 146 -1.37 13.69 -9.46
CA ARG A 146 -0.26 12.96 -8.85
C ARG A 146 -0.71 11.99 -7.77
N LEU A 147 -1.70 12.37 -6.99
CA LEU A 147 -2.34 11.46 -6.03
C LEU A 147 -2.93 10.24 -6.74
N GLY A 148 -3.64 10.43 -7.85
CA GLY A 148 -4.17 9.35 -8.65
C GLY A 148 -3.09 8.43 -9.21
N GLN A 149 -1.99 9.00 -9.71
CA GLN A 149 -0.83 8.23 -10.18
C GLN A 149 -0.20 7.39 -9.06
N LEU A 150 -0.09 7.96 -7.87
CA LEU A 150 0.42 7.27 -6.70
C LEU A 150 -0.49 6.10 -6.29
N ILE A 151 -1.78 6.28 -6.33
CA ILE A 151 -2.76 5.21 -6.07
C ILE A 151 -2.60 4.08 -7.09
N ASP A 152 -2.44 4.40 -8.38
CA ASP A 152 -2.22 3.40 -9.43
C ASP A 152 -0.93 2.62 -9.20
N MET A 153 0.13 3.29 -8.80
CA MET A 153 1.41 2.63 -8.51
C MET A 153 1.31 1.71 -7.29
N ILE A 154 0.68 2.16 -6.21
CA ILE A 154 0.46 1.37 -4.99
C ILE A 154 -0.45 0.17 -5.29
N SER A 155 -1.39 0.30 -6.21
CA SER A 155 -2.29 -0.78 -6.60
C SER A 155 -1.57 -2.02 -7.13
N ASN A 156 -0.36 -1.85 -7.66
CA ASN A 156 0.47 -2.94 -8.17
C ASN A 156 1.33 -3.59 -7.08
N ILE A 157 1.32 -3.06 -5.87
CA ILE A 157 2.06 -3.61 -4.75
C ILE A 157 1.17 -4.57 -3.98
N LYS A 158 1.60 -5.81 -3.85
CA LYS A 158 0.95 -6.78 -2.96
C LYS A 158 1.52 -6.60 -1.55
N VAL A 159 0.84 -5.78 -0.76
CA VAL A 159 1.18 -5.59 0.64
C VAL A 159 0.55 -6.72 1.44
N GLY A 160 1.35 -7.52 2.11
CA GLY A 160 0.85 -8.63 2.93
C GLY A 160 0.64 -9.94 2.17
N ASP A 161 1.34 -10.15 1.07
CA ASP A 161 1.39 -11.45 0.40
C ASP A 161 1.76 -12.58 1.37
N GLU A 162 1.16 -13.74 1.21
CA GLU A 162 1.39 -14.91 2.07
C GLU A 162 2.87 -15.25 2.21
N ALA A 163 3.67 -15.03 1.17
CA ALA A 163 5.11 -15.23 1.23
C ALA A 163 5.81 -14.31 2.25
N SER A 164 5.26 -13.16 2.55
CA SER A 164 5.77 -12.26 3.58
C SER A 164 5.22 -12.57 4.97
N ARG A 165 4.12 -13.30 5.05
CA ARG A 165 3.49 -13.72 6.31
C ARG A 165 4.02 -15.05 6.83
N ALA A 166 4.64 -15.87 5.97
CA ALA A 166 5.18 -17.19 6.32
C ALA A 166 6.55 -17.12 7.02
N LYS A 167 6.97 -15.95 7.45
CA LYS A 167 8.25 -15.78 8.17
C LYS A 167 7.98 -15.35 9.59
#